data_c33a244a725583a9cbde6bff5927c2e6
#
_entry.id   c33a244a725583a9cbde6bff5927c2e6
#
_cell.length_a   1.000
_cell.length_b   1.000
_cell.length_c   1.000
_cell.angle_alpha   90.00
_cell.angle_beta   90.00
_cell.angle_gamma   90.00
#
_symmetry.space_group_name_H-M   'P 1'
#
loop_
_entity.id
_entity.type
_entity.pdbx_description
1 polymer ?
#
loop_
_entity_poly.entity_id
_entity_poly.type
_entity_poly.pdbx_seq_one_letter_code
_entity_poly.pdbx_strand_id
1 'polypeptide(L)'
;MIVIADDITGAAEIAGIAFTHGNGVRLVCGSACCRSTATNGTTVIATDTRSMSEAEAVAETRRIASAISHQPSAIFKKTDSALRGHVVAELQALMEATGCPRCVYLPANPSKGRIIRNGVYYIKEVRGERSEVRRERSEVRVVPLAETDFSFDPEFPAKTSVLRERFPDAEAKGIIMPDAENEQDICKVIQQYDDGKTIFAGAADLFSAMLRNPIESRISRESSIYRNSSLSTLILCGSTQSKALDIGISISPMPRAIYDGSCNLDLWNTDAYTHQHSLILTIPHTHRTGKEVAVHLRNMMAEMARRLVSEHCPDHLVIEGGATAWATLQALNWTEFQIIRQIAPGVVQMSATNGTLVTLKPGSYPWSCQG
;
A
#
# COMPACT_ATOMS: atom_id res chain seq x y z
N MET A 1 -15.44 -6.80 9.26
CA MET A 1 -14.47 -7.49 8.36
C MET A 1 -13.05 -7.20 8.81
N ILE A 2 -12.15 -8.18 8.71
CA ILE A 2 -10.72 -8.01 9.01
C ILE A 2 -9.94 -8.18 7.71
N VAL A 3 -9.05 -7.24 7.43
CA VAL A 3 -8.12 -7.30 6.30
C VAL A 3 -6.69 -7.40 6.80
N ILE A 4 -5.90 -8.31 6.25
CA ILE A 4 -4.47 -8.42 6.50
C ILE A 4 -3.75 -8.05 5.21
N ALA A 5 -2.95 -6.99 5.20
CA ALA A 5 -2.21 -6.52 4.03
C ALA A 5 -0.71 -6.70 4.21
N ASP A 6 -0.04 -7.17 3.18
CA ASP A 6 1.39 -7.46 3.16
C ASP A 6 2.27 -6.20 3.14
N ASP A 7 1.70 -5.04 2.82
CA ASP A 7 2.36 -3.73 2.92
C ASP A 7 1.40 -2.60 3.31
N ILE A 8 1.95 -1.49 3.77
CA ILE A 8 1.19 -0.32 4.25
C ILE A 8 0.42 0.40 3.14
N THR A 9 0.93 0.42 1.91
CA THR A 9 0.25 1.07 0.78
C THR A 9 -0.95 0.28 0.32
N GLY A 10 -0.84 -1.06 0.30
CA GLY A 10 -1.96 -1.96 0.07
C GLY A 10 -3.00 -1.85 1.18
N ALA A 11 -2.57 -1.73 2.44
CA ALA A 11 -3.47 -1.50 3.57
C ALA A 11 -4.23 -0.18 3.43
N ALA A 12 -3.54 0.91 3.08
CA ALA A 12 -4.15 2.22 2.85
C ALA A 12 -5.15 2.19 1.68
N GLU A 13 -4.82 1.51 0.57
CA GLU A 13 -5.72 1.33 -0.57
C GLU A 13 -7.03 0.65 -0.15
N ILE A 14 -6.94 -0.47 0.55
CA ILE A 14 -8.12 -1.20 1.04
C ILE A 14 -8.92 -0.40 2.08
N ALA A 15 -8.22 0.30 2.97
CA ALA A 15 -8.86 1.16 3.97
C ALA A 15 -9.66 2.29 3.32
N GLY A 16 -9.12 2.91 2.26
CA GLY A 16 -9.82 3.92 1.47
C GLY A 16 -11.07 3.34 0.79
N ILE A 17 -10.96 2.18 0.16
CA ILE A 17 -12.09 1.49 -0.48
C ILE A 17 -13.17 1.18 0.57
N ALA A 18 -12.82 0.58 1.70
CA ALA A 18 -13.79 0.26 2.75
C ALA A 18 -14.50 1.52 3.27
N PHE A 19 -13.76 2.62 3.42
CA PHE A 19 -14.31 3.91 3.84
C PHE A 19 -15.33 4.46 2.84
N THR A 20 -15.05 4.41 1.54
CA THR A 20 -15.99 4.88 0.50
C THR A 20 -17.26 4.03 0.42
N HIS A 21 -17.22 2.78 0.87
CA HIS A 21 -18.38 1.91 1.00
C HIS A 21 -19.17 2.11 2.31
N GLY A 22 -18.89 3.17 3.06
CA GLY A 22 -19.67 3.55 4.24
C GLY A 22 -19.23 2.92 5.55
N ASN A 23 -18.18 2.10 5.56
CA ASN A 23 -17.67 1.49 6.77
C ASN A 23 -16.89 2.48 7.63
N GLY A 24 -16.98 2.35 8.96
CA GLY A 24 -15.97 2.86 9.86
C GLY A 24 -14.70 2.04 9.66
N VAL A 25 -13.54 2.68 9.43
CA VAL A 25 -12.31 1.96 9.10
C VAL A 25 -11.19 2.33 10.03
N ARG A 26 -10.63 1.33 10.69
CA ARG A 26 -9.41 1.43 11.50
C ARG A 26 -8.27 0.75 10.76
N LEU A 27 -7.14 1.45 10.64
CA LEU A 27 -5.89 0.89 10.12
C LEU A 27 -4.93 0.69 11.29
N VAL A 28 -4.30 -0.49 11.36
CA VAL A 28 -3.37 -0.87 12.42
C VAL A 28 -2.08 -1.35 11.80
N CYS A 29 -0.94 -0.91 12.34
CA CYS A 29 0.39 -1.32 11.89
C CYS A 29 0.99 -2.37 12.82
N GLY A 30 1.36 -3.52 12.28
CA GLY A 30 2.02 -4.60 13.00
C GLY A 30 1.13 -5.28 14.04
N SER A 31 1.76 -5.74 15.11
CA SER A 31 1.14 -6.58 16.15
C SER A 31 0.22 -5.86 17.13
N ALA A 32 0.08 -4.56 17.04
CA ALA A 32 -0.80 -3.78 17.93
C ALA A 32 -2.29 -4.17 17.80
N CYS A 33 -2.65 -4.92 16.76
CA CYS A 33 -4.03 -5.31 16.46
C CYS A 33 -4.72 -6.17 17.54
N CYS A 34 -3.95 -6.76 18.46
CA CYS A 34 -4.49 -7.74 19.41
C CYS A 34 -5.27 -7.11 20.59
N ARG A 35 -5.29 -5.79 20.74
CA ARG A 35 -5.81 -5.13 21.95
C ARG A 35 -7.21 -4.57 21.89
N SER A 36 -7.83 -4.47 20.72
CA SER A 36 -9.17 -3.89 20.58
C SER A 36 -10.02 -4.65 19.60
N THR A 37 -11.01 -5.33 20.12
CA THR A 37 -12.06 -6.01 19.34
C THR A 37 -13.29 -5.13 19.22
N ALA A 38 -14.02 -5.33 18.12
CA ALA A 38 -15.40 -4.92 17.90
C ALA A 38 -15.67 -3.42 17.82
N THR A 39 -15.37 -2.89 16.68
CA THR A 39 -16.22 -1.82 16.12
C THR A 39 -17.04 -2.44 14.98
N ASN A 40 -18.30 -2.04 14.84
CA ASN A 40 -19.10 -2.32 13.65
C ASN A 40 -18.41 -1.67 12.44
N GLY A 41 -17.43 -2.35 11.79
CA GLY A 41 -16.64 -1.76 10.74
C GLY A 41 -15.56 -2.69 10.17
N THR A 42 -14.63 -2.11 9.46
CA THR A 42 -13.48 -2.80 8.87
C THR A 42 -12.19 -2.47 9.62
N THR A 43 -11.47 -3.49 10.05
CA THR A 43 -10.11 -3.34 10.57
C THR A 43 -9.11 -3.80 9.51
N VAL A 44 -8.19 -2.92 9.14
CA VAL A 44 -7.12 -3.21 8.18
C VAL A 44 -5.79 -3.27 8.92
N ILE A 45 -5.11 -4.40 8.82
CA ILE A 45 -3.84 -4.68 9.50
C ILE A 45 -2.73 -4.65 8.43
N ALA A 46 -1.83 -3.68 8.53
CA ALA A 46 -0.61 -3.63 7.72
C ALA A 46 0.50 -4.41 8.42
N THR A 47 1.15 -5.36 7.74
CA THR A 47 2.12 -6.27 8.35
C THR A 47 3.56 -6.05 7.92
N ASP A 48 3.79 -5.41 6.76
CA ASP A 48 5.09 -5.29 6.07
C ASP A 48 5.78 -6.65 5.78
N THR A 49 5.02 -7.74 5.73
CA THR A 49 5.54 -9.10 5.50
C THR A 49 6.22 -9.24 4.14
N ARG A 50 5.90 -8.38 3.18
CA ARG A 50 6.57 -8.35 1.87
C ARG A 50 8.07 -8.06 1.98
N SER A 51 8.51 -7.25 2.93
CA SER A 51 9.93 -6.89 3.12
C SER A 51 10.71 -7.87 4.01
N MET A 52 10.00 -8.82 4.66
CA MET A 52 10.56 -9.84 5.53
C MET A 52 11.10 -11.04 4.73
N SER A 53 11.88 -11.89 5.37
CA SER A 53 12.13 -13.25 4.87
C SER A 53 10.83 -14.07 4.90
N GLU A 54 10.74 -15.13 4.08
CA GLU A 54 9.56 -15.99 4.05
C GLU A 54 9.21 -16.57 5.42
N ALA A 55 10.22 -17.02 6.18
CA ALA A 55 10.00 -17.56 7.52
C ALA A 55 9.43 -16.54 8.50
N GLU A 56 9.93 -15.29 8.46
CA GLU A 56 9.41 -14.19 9.28
C GLU A 56 8.00 -13.81 8.86
N ALA A 57 7.72 -13.72 7.55
CA ALA A 57 6.40 -13.42 7.00
C ALA A 57 5.35 -14.46 7.43
N VAL A 58 5.70 -15.75 7.36
CA VAL A 58 4.86 -16.86 7.84
C VAL A 58 4.60 -16.75 9.34
N ALA A 59 5.64 -16.52 10.14
CA ALA A 59 5.52 -16.39 11.59
C ALA A 59 4.61 -15.21 11.99
N GLU A 60 4.79 -14.05 11.33
CA GLU A 60 3.98 -12.86 11.58
C GLU A 60 2.52 -13.07 11.14
N THR A 61 2.30 -13.65 9.96
CA THR A 61 0.94 -13.97 9.48
C THR A 61 0.25 -14.93 10.43
N ARG A 62 0.92 -16.00 10.88
CA ARG A 62 0.37 -16.96 11.85
C ARG A 62 0.03 -16.30 13.18
N ARG A 63 0.90 -15.42 13.68
CA ARG A 63 0.69 -14.69 14.93
C ARG A 63 -0.56 -13.80 14.87
N ILE A 64 -0.73 -13.03 13.77
CA ILE A 64 -1.90 -12.18 13.57
C ILE A 64 -3.16 -13.03 13.38
N ALA A 65 -3.09 -14.06 12.54
CA ALA A 65 -4.22 -14.95 12.28
C ALA A 65 -4.72 -15.64 13.56
N SER A 66 -3.82 -16.10 14.42
CA SER A 66 -4.19 -16.69 15.71
C SER A 66 -4.88 -15.69 16.65
N ALA A 67 -4.45 -14.43 16.63
CA ALA A 67 -5.06 -13.38 17.45
C ALA A 67 -6.49 -13.00 17.01
N ILE A 68 -6.81 -13.19 15.73
CA ILE A 68 -8.13 -12.85 15.16
C ILE A 68 -9.05 -14.06 14.94
N SER A 69 -8.54 -15.30 15.04
CA SER A 69 -9.28 -16.54 14.74
C SER A 69 -10.55 -16.74 15.58
N HIS A 70 -10.61 -16.13 16.76
CA HIS A 70 -11.77 -16.19 17.64
C HIS A 70 -12.85 -15.14 17.33
N GLN A 71 -12.62 -14.27 16.34
CA GLN A 71 -13.56 -13.21 15.98
C GLN A 71 -14.48 -13.70 14.84
N PRO A 72 -15.82 -13.54 14.96
CA PRO A 72 -16.77 -13.92 13.92
C PRO A 72 -16.76 -12.90 12.78
N SER A 73 -15.63 -12.70 12.14
CA SER A 73 -15.45 -11.71 11.08
C SER A 73 -14.92 -12.36 9.82
N ALA A 74 -15.45 -11.97 8.67
CA ALA A 74 -14.85 -12.33 7.39
C ALA A 74 -13.42 -11.81 7.29
N ILE A 75 -12.52 -12.64 6.78
CA ILE A 75 -11.10 -12.33 6.62
C ILE A 75 -10.79 -12.15 5.12
N PHE A 76 -10.10 -11.07 4.79
CA PHE A 76 -9.53 -10.82 3.47
C PHE A 76 -8.01 -10.66 3.57
N LYS A 77 -7.24 -11.35 2.73
CA LYS A 77 -5.78 -11.12 2.62
C LYS A 77 -5.49 -10.25 1.41
N LYS A 78 -5.07 -9.01 1.65
CA LYS A 78 -4.58 -8.12 0.59
C LYS A 78 -3.16 -8.51 0.22
N THR A 79 -2.95 -8.76 -1.06
CA THR A 79 -1.65 -9.09 -1.65
C THR A 79 -1.27 -8.08 -2.73
N ASP A 80 -0.01 -8.12 -3.12
CA ASP A 80 0.46 -7.29 -4.24
C ASP A 80 -0.15 -7.73 -5.56
N SER A 81 -0.61 -6.74 -6.34
CA SER A 81 -1.21 -7.00 -7.66
C SER A 81 -0.17 -7.20 -8.78
N ALA A 82 1.13 -7.22 -8.49
CA ALA A 82 2.19 -7.68 -9.40
C ALA A 82 2.80 -9.02 -8.94
N LEU A 83 2.08 -9.76 -8.07
CA LEU A 83 2.43 -11.09 -7.56
C LEU A 83 3.73 -11.12 -6.72
N ARG A 84 4.11 -10.00 -6.10
CA ARG A 84 5.27 -9.92 -5.20
C ARG A 84 4.90 -10.39 -3.79
N GLY A 85 5.91 -10.80 -3.03
CA GLY A 85 5.77 -11.26 -1.65
C GLY A 85 5.67 -12.78 -1.53
N HIS A 86 5.52 -13.24 -0.30
CA HIS A 86 5.50 -14.66 0.08
C HIS A 86 4.08 -15.24 0.05
N VAL A 87 3.37 -15.04 -1.08
CA VAL A 87 1.91 -15.22 -1.20
C VAL A 87 1.44 -16.58 -0.70
N VAL A 88 1.94 -17.67 -1.27
CA VAL A 88 1.45 -19.03 -0.94
C VAL A 88 1.77 -19.40 0.51
N ALA A 89 2.97 -19.04 0.99
CA ALA A 89 3.39 -19.34 2.35
C ALA A 89 2.53 -18.58 3.39
N GLU A 90 2.25 -17.30 3.13
CA GLU A 90 1.37 -16.51 4.01
C GLU A 90 -0.09 -16.99 3.97
N LEU A 91 -0.61 -17.33 2.78
CA LEU A 91 -1.98 -17.87 2.66
C LEU A 91 -2.13 -19.20 3.37
N GLN A 92 -1.15 -20.09 3.24
CA GLN A 92 -1.15 -21.36 3.96
C GLN A 92 -1.14 -21.14 5.48
N ALA A 93 -0.25 -20.25 5.97
CA ALA A 93 -0.18 -19.94 7.40
C ALA A 93 -1.51 -19.34 7.93
N LEU A 94 -2.18 -18.52 7.11
CA LEU A 94 -3.49 -17.94 7.45
C LEU A 94 -4.58 -19.02 7.50
N MET A 95 -4.64 -19.91 6.51
CA MET A 95 -5.60 -21.02 6.45
C MET A 95 -5.43 -21.96 7.65
N GLU A 96 -4.19 -22.36 7.95
CA GLU A 96 -3.87 -23.22 9.10
C GLU A 96 -4.32 -22.59 10.43
N ALA A 97 -3.98 -21.32 10.65
CA ALA A 97 -4.27 -20.63 11.91
C ALA A 97 -5.77 -20.32 12.11
N THR A 98 -6.52 -20.18 11.03
CA THR A 98 -7.98 -19.90 11.07
C THR A 98 -8.84 -21.16 10.94
N GLY A 99 -8.25 -22.30 10.56
CA GLY A 99 -8.97 -23.54 10.28
C GLY A 99 -9.80 -23.49 8.98
N CYS A 100 -9.54 -22.51 8.11
CA CYS A 100 -10.23 -22.42 6.82
C CYS A 100 -9.66 -23.43 5.83
N PRO A 101 -10.52 -24.27 5.20
CA PRO A 101 -10.05 -25.38 4.36
C PRO A 101 -9.53 -24.92 3.00
N ARG A 102 -9.86 -23.71 2.55
CA ARG A 102 -9.47 -23.21 1.24
C ARG A 102 -9.34 -21.69 1.19
N CYS A 103 -8.59 -21.22 0.20
CA CYS A 103 -8.44 -19.82 -0.14
C CYS A 103 -8.65 -19.62 -1.65
N VAL A 104 -9.37 -18.57 -2.03
CA VAL A 104 -9.41 -18.08 -3.42
C VAL A 104 -8.42 -16.93 -3.53
N TYR A 105 -7.36 -17.15 -4.30
CA TYR A 105 -6.35 -16.14 -4.60
C TYR A 105 -6.60 -15.54 -5.98
N LEU A 106 -7.13 -14.33 -6.03
CA LEU A 106 -7.45 -13.60 -7.25
C LEU A 106 -6.75 -12.23 -7.27
N PRO A 107 -5.49 -12.17 -7.73
CA PRO A 107 -4.73 -10.93 -7.81
C PRO A 107 -5.10 -10.04 -9.00
N ALA A 108 -6.04 -10.45 -9.87
CA ALA A 108 -6.54 -9.63 -10.96
C ALA A 108 -7.07 -8.29 -10.44
N ASN A 109 -6.76 -7.21 -11.16
CA ASN A 109 -7.16 -5.84 -10.86
C ASN A 109 -7.50 -5.13 -12.18
N PRO A 110 -8.64 -5.50 -12.82
CA PRO A 110 -9.03 -5.02 -14.15
C PRO A 110 -9.10 -3.50 -14.24
N SER A 111 -9.51 -2.82 -13.16
CA SER A 111 -9.54 -1.35 -13.08
C SER A 111 -8.16 -0.71 -13.28
N LYS A 112 -7.08 -1.46 -12.97
CA LYS A 112 -5.68 -1.07 -13.20
C LYS A 112 -5.04 -1.82 -14.37
N GLY A 113 -5.86 -2.42 -15.24
CA GLY A 113 -5.39 -3.14 -16.41
C GLY A 113 -4.67 -4.46 -16.12
N ARG A 114 -4.91 -5.10 -14.96
CA ARG A 114 -4.28 -6.37 -14.57
C ARG A 114 -5.29 -7.49 -14.61
N ILE A 115 -5.09 -8.46 -15.51
CA ILE A 115 -6.07 -9.52 -15.79
C ILE A 115 -5.41 -10.91 -15.76
N ILE A 116 -6.25 -11.93 -15.56
CA ILE A 116 -5.85 -13.33 -15.65
C ILE A 116 -6.71 -13.98 -16.72
N ARG A 117 -6.06 -14.61 -17.69
CA ARG A 117 -6.68 -15.34 -18.80
C ARG A 117 -5.96 -16.65 -19.03
N ASN A 118 -6.68 -17.77 -19.01
CA ASN A 118 -6.13 -19.13 -19.17
C ASN A 118 -4.94 -19.40 -18.21
N GLY A 119 -5.04 -18.95 -16.96
CA GLY A 119 -4.00 -19.10 -15.95
C GLY A 119 -2.76 -18.22 -16.14
N VAL A 120 -2.78 -17.31 -17.10
CA VAL A 120 -1.66 -16.39 -17.39
C VAL A 120 -2.02 -14.99 -16.92
N TYR A 121 -1.09 -14.35 -16.22
CA TYR A 121 -1.24 -12.97 -15.72
C TYR A 121 -0.73 -11.95 -16.73
N TYR A 122 -1.60 -10.99 -17.10
CA TYR A 122 -1.31 -9.95 -18.06
C TYR A 122 -1.45 -8.55 -17.47
N ILE A 123 -0.70 -7.60 -18.04
CA ILE A 123 -0.83 -6.16 -17.79
C ILE A 123 -1.21 -5.47 -19.09
N LYS A 124 -2.22 -4.60 -19.03
CA LYS A 124 -2.60 -3.71 -20.14
C LYS A 124 -1.71 -2.48 -20.06
N GLU A 125 -0.83 -2.32 -21.04
CA GLU A 125 0.00 -1.13 -21.20
C GLU A 125 -0.64 -0.21 -22.24
N VAL A 126 -0.73 1.07 -21.88
CA VAL A 126 -1.14 2.11 -22.82
C VAL A 126 0.12 2.72 -23.40
N ARG A 127 0.50 2.36 -24.61
CA ARG A 127 1.56 3.06 -25.36
C ARG A 127 0.95 4.26 -26.05
N GLY A 128 1.32 5.45 -25.64
CA GLY A 128 1.07 6.70 -26.32
C GLY A 128 2.17 7.66 -25.96
N GLU A 129 2.99 8.09 -26.93
CA GLU A 129 3.83 9.27 -26.75
C GLU A 129 2.90 10.46 -26.55
N ARG A 130 3.05 11.17 -25.41
CA ARG A 130 2.46 12.50 -25.23
C ARG A 130 3.18 13.48 -26.14
N SER A 131 2.87 13.47 -27.44
CA SER A 131 3.11 14.62 -28.30
C SER A 131 1.81 15.41 -28.39
N GLU A 132 1.85 16.67 -27.98
CA GLU A 132 0.71 17.60 -27.96
C GLU A 132 0.10 17.91 -29.37
N VAL A 133 0.57 17.26 -30.43
CA VAL A 133 0.25 17.66 -31.82
C VAL A 133 -0.49 16.59 -32.64
N ARG A 134 -0.62 15.33 -32.17
CA ARG A 134 -1.42 14.32 -32.89
C ARG A 134 -2.28 13.51 -31.95
N ARG A 135 -3.60 13.53 -32.18
CA ARG A 135 -4.58 12.57 -31.68
C ARG A 135 -4.33 11.20 -32.34
N GLU A 136 -3.26 10.51 -31.96
CA GLU A 136 -3.06 9.12 -32.36
C GLU A 136 -3.77 8.23 -31.35
N ARG A 137 -4.47 7.22 -31.87
CA ARG A 137 -5.16 6.20 -31.08
C ARG A 137 -4.14 5.52 -30.17
N SER A 138 -4.33 5.65 -28.84
CA SER A 138 -3.56 4.89 -27.88
C SER A 138 -3.85 3.40 -28.08
N GLU A 139 -2.88 2.65 -28.55
CA GLU A 139 -2.96 1.19 -28.64
C GLU A 139 -2.82 0.60 -27.24
N VAL A 140 -3.87 -0.06 -26.78
CA VAL A 140 -3.83 -0.85 -25.53
C VAL A 140 -3.22 -2.21 -25.88
N ARG A 141 -1.99 -2.44 -25.43
CA ARG A 141 -1.32 -3.74 -25.55
C ARG A 141 -1.52 -4.55 -24.26
N VAL A 142 -1.82 -5.82 -24.40
CA VAL A 142 -1.90 -6.76 -23.30
C VAL A 142 -0.61 -7.58 -23.29
N VAL A 143 0.21 -7.42 -22.24
CA VAL A 143 1.57 -7.96 -22.14
C VAL A 143 1.63 -8.93 -20.96
N PRO A 144 2.21 -10.14 -21.12
CA PRO A 144 2.47 -11.02 -20.00
C PRO A 144 3.34 -10.35 -18.92
N LEU A 145 3.07 -10.60 -17.64
CA LEU A 145 3.78 -9.96 -16.52
C LEU A 145 5.31 -10.09 -16.62
N ALA A 146 5.82 -11.26 -17.01
CA ALA A 146 7.24 -11.54 -17.15
C ALA A 146 7.92 -10.78 -18.31
N GLU A 147 7.16 -10.17 -19.21
CA GLU A 147 7.64 -9.33 -20.31
C GLU A 147 7.60 -7.83 -19.98
N THR A 148 7.24 -7.46 -18.74
CA THR A 148 7.19 -6.09 -18.25
C THR A 148 8.38 -5.77 -17.34
N ASP A 149 8.49 -4.53 -16.88
CA ASP A 149 9.53 -4.09 -15.92
C ASP A 149 9.52 -4.88 -14.62
N PHE A 150 8.44 -5.56 -14.28
CA PHE A 150 8.37 -6.46 -13.12
C PHE A 150 9.30 -7.68 -13.22
N SER A 151 9.79 -8.02 -14.41
CA SER A 151 10.83 -9.04 -14.60
C SER A 151 12.17 -8.65 -13.98
N PHE A 152 12.40 -7.35 -13.77
CA PHE A 152 13.60 -6.77 -13.18
C PHE A 152 13.43 -6.35 -11.72
N ASP A 153 12.30 -6.71 -11.07
CA ASP A 153 12.12 -6.42 -9.64
C ASP A 153 13.25 -7.06 -8.83
N PRO A 154 13.96 -6.30 -7.98
CA PRO A 154 15.17 -6.78 -7.32
C PRO A 154 14.90 -7.84 -6.24
N GLU A 155 13.70 -7.92 -5.70
CA GLU A 155 13.35 -8.87 -4.63
C GLU A 155 12.42 -9.99 -5.14
N PHE A 156 11.46 -9.65 -6.00
CA PHE A 156 10.44 -10.58 -6.51
C PHE A 156 10.34 -10.54 -8.04
N PRO A 157 11.41 -10.85 -8.78
CA PRO A 157 11.39 -10.79 -10.24
C PRO A 157 10.30 -11.73 -10.82
N ALA A 158 9.53 -11.19 -11.77
CA ALA A 158 8.51 -11.95 -12.48
C ALA A 158 9.16 -12.83 -13.55
N LYS A 159 9.61 -14.04 -13.18
CA LYS A 159 10.27 -15.01 -14.09
C LYS A 159 9.29 -15.71 -15.02
N THR A 160 8.03 -15.83 -14.64
CA THR A 160 6.94 -16.42 -15.43
C THR A 160 5.65 -15.63 -15.20
N SER A 161 4.78 -15.62 -16.19
CA SER A 161 3.43 -15.06 -16.12
C SER A 161 2.37 -16.12 -15.84
N VAL A 162 2.72 -17.39 -15.90
CA VAL A 162 1.83 -18.52 -15.67
C VAL A 162 1.69 -18.74 -14.17
N LEU A 163 0.48 -18.59 -13.62
CA LEU A 163 0.26 -18.64 -12.16
C LEU A 163 0.67 -20.00 -11.56
N ARG A 164 0.38 -21.11 -12.23
CA ARG A 164 0.75 -22.45 -11.76
C ARG A 164 2.26 -22.68 -11.71
N GLU A 165 3.01 -22.05 -12.60
CA GLU A 165 4.48 -22.12 -12.59
C GLU A 165 5.06 -21.23 -11.49
N ARG A 166 4.45 -20.07 -11.25
CA ARG A 166 4.87 -19.15 -10.20
C ARG A 166 4.56 -19.69 -8.81
N PHE A 167 3.45 -20.39 -8.67
CA PHE A 167 2.91 -20.92 -7.42
C PHE A 167 2.59 -22.43 -7.55
N PRO A 168 3.60 -23.27 -7.77
CA PRO A 168 3.39 -24.69 -8.15
C PRO A 168 2.62 -25.48 -7.09
N ASP A 169 2.78 -25.15 -5.81
CA ASP A 169 2.16 -25.88 -4.71
C ASP A 169 0.78 -25.34 -4.31
N ALA A 170 0.31 -24.25 -4.92
CA ALA A 170 -0.89 -23.54 -4.48
C ALA A 170 -2.14 -24.45 -4.46
N GLU A 171 -2.40 -25.19 -5.55
CA GLU A 171 -3.58 -26.06 -5.66
C GLU A 171 -3.53 -27.23 -4.64
N ALA A 172 -2.36 -27.82 -4.44
CA ALA A 172 -2.18 -28.89 -3.44
C ALA A 172 -2.42 -28.40 -2.00
N LYS A 173 -2.25 -27.10 -1.76
CA LYS A 173 -2.49 -26.44 -0.47
C LYS A 173 -3.91 -25.88 -0.34
N GLY A 174 -4.83 -26.17 -1.29
CA GLY A 174 -6.20 -25.68 -1.25
C GLY A 174 -6.35 -24.21 -1.66
N ILE A 175 -5.36 -23.64 -2.37
CA ILE A 175 -5.40 -22.28 -2.90
C ILE A 175 -5.85 -22.33 -4.36
N ILE A 176 -7.03 -21.78 -4.63
CA ILE A 176 -7.65 -21.74 -5.95
C ILE A 176 -7.30 -20.41 -6.63
N MET A 177 -6.83 -20.48 -7.87
CA MET A 177 -6.41 -19.30 -8.66
C MET A 177 -7.26 -19.18 -9.93
N PRO A 178 -8.44 -18.54 -9.85
CA PRO A 178 -9.34 -18.42 -11.00
C PRO A 178 -8.91 -17.32 -11.96
N ASP A 179 -9.41 -17.41 -13.20
CA ASP A 179 -9.31 -16.35 -14.19
C ASP A 179 -10.28 -15.21 -13.90
N ALA A 180 -9.89 -13.97 -14.20
CA ALA A 180 -10.76 -12.82 -14.28
C ALA A 180 -10.17 -11.73 -15.18
N GLU A 181 -10.95 -11.26 -16.14
CA GLU A 181 -10.57 -10.18 -17.06
C GLU A 181 -11.33 -8.87 -16.80
N ASN A 182 -12.41 -8.94 -16.06
CA ASN A 182 -13.30 -7.81 -15.77
C ASN A 182 -14.01 -8.02 -14.42
N GLU A 183 -14.76 -7.01 -14.00
CA GLU A 183 -15.53 -7.03 -12.74
C GLU A 183 -16.58 -8.15 -12.68
N GLN A 184 -17.21 -8.46 -13.80
CA GLN A 184 -18.24 -9.52 -13.83
C GLN A 184 -17.64 -10.89 -13.53
N ASP A 185 -16.43 -11.15 -14.00
CA ASP A 185 -15.73 -12.41 -13.70
C ASP A 185 -15.36 -12.48 -12.22
N ILE A 186 -14.90 -11.36 -11.61
CA ILE A 186 -14.67 -11.28 -10.17
C ILE A 186 -15.94 -11.58 -9.38
N CYS A 187 -17.08 -11.00 -9.78
CA CYS A 187 -18.37 -11.26 -9.14
C CYS A 187 -18.78 -12.74 -9.23
N LYS A 188 -18.57 -13.39 -10.38
CA LYS A 188 -18.83 -14.83 -10.54
C LYS A 188 -17.96 -15.67 -9.59
N VAL A 189 -16.68 -15.34 -9.48
CA VAL A 189 -15.76 -16.02 -8.55
C VAL A 189 -16.25 -15.88 -7.11
N ILE A 190 -16.65 -14.69 -6.68
CA ILE A 190 -17.21 -14.48 -5.35
C ILE A 190 -18.47 -15.33 -5.15
N GLN A 191 -19.42 -15.29 -6.08
CA GLN A 191 -20.66 -16.07 -6.00
C GLN A 191 -20.41 -17.58 -5.91
N GLN A 192 -19.39 -18.07 -6.59
CA GLN A 192 -19.03 -19.50 -6.62
C GLN A 192 -18.42 -19.97 -5.29
N TYR A 193 -17.65 -19.13 -4.60
CA TYR A 193 -16.82 -19.55 -3.47
C TYR A 193 -17.19 -18.91 -2.13
N ASP A 194 -18.12 -17.94 -2.08
CA ASP A 194 -18.55 -17.28 -0.84
C ASP A 194 -19.49 -18.17 -0.03
N ASP A 195 -18.92 -19.12 0.68
CA ASP A 195 -19.63 -20.10 1.53
C ASP A 195 -19.41 -19.85 3.04
N GLY A 196 -18.82 -18.75 3.39
CA GLY A 196 -18.47 -18.39 4.77
C GLY A 196 -17.29 -19.17 5.37
N LYS A 197 -16.67 -20.08 4.60
CA LYS A 197 -15.50 -20.89 5.00
C LYS A 197 -14.27 -20.69 4.11
N THR A 198 -14.43 -19.88 3.08
CA THR A 198 -13.36 -19.56 2.11
C THR A 198 -12.73 -18.24 2.46
N ILE A 199 -11.40 -18.22 2.54
CA ILE A 199 -10.63 -16.96 2.61
C ILE A 199 -10.50 -16.41 1.20
N PHE A 200 -10.80 -15.13 1.02
CA PHE A 200 -10.49 -14.42 -0.21
C PHE A 200 -9.19 -13.65 -0.07
N ALA A 201 -8.33 -13.77 -1.08
CA ALA A 201 -7.04 -13.09 -1.13
C ALA A 201 -6.80 -12.48 -2.51
N GLY A 202 -6.24 -11.29 -2.58
CA GLY A 202 -5.96 -10.67 -3.87
C GLY A 202 -5.83 -9.15 -3.83
N ALA A 203 -6.19 -8.53 -4.96
CA ALA A 203 -6.06 -7.11 -5.19
C ALA A 203 -7.32 -6.31 -4.82
N ALA A 204 -7.28 -5.01 -5.10
CA ALA A 204 -8.30 -4.05 -4.71
C ALA A 204 -9.68 -4.32 -5.33
N ASP A 205 -9.75 -4.73 -6.60
CA ASP A 205 -11.03 -4.96 -7.28
C ASP A 205 -11.81 -6.14 -6.66
N LEU A 206 -11.10 -7.22 -6.26
CA LEU A 206 -11.75 -8.32 -5.54
C LEU A 206 -12.35 -7.84 -4.22
N PHE A 207 -11.61 -7.06 -3.45
CA PHE A 207 -12.09 -6.51 -2.19
C PHE A 207 -13.29 -5.58 -2.39
N SER A 208 -13.21 -4.68 -3.36
CA SER A 208 -14.31 -3.76 -3.70
C SER A 208 -15.58 -4.52 -4.08
N ALA A 209 -15.47 -5.58 -4.89
CA ALA A 209 -16.60 -6.41 -5.29
C ALA A 209 -17.23 -7.18 -4.10
N MET A 210 -16.44 -7.55 -3.09
CA MET A 210 -16.95 -8.19 -1.87
C MET A 210 -17.77 -7.25 -0.98
N LEU A 211 -17.51 -5.94 -1.03
CA LEU A 211 -18.17 -4.98 -0.13
C LEU A 211 -19.62 -4.64 -0.54
N ARG A 212 -20.08 -4.96 -1.72
CA ARG A 212 -21.43 -4.74 -2.27
C ARG A 212 -22.05 -3.38 -1.87
N ASN A 213 -22.37 -2.55 -2.85
CA ASN A 213 -23.00 -1.22 -2.78
C ASN A 213 -22.09 -0.06 -2.30
N PRO A 214 -21.40 0.62 -3.23
CA PRO A 214 -20.73 1.86 -2.90
C PRO A 214 -21.72 2.96 -2.54
N ILE A 215 -21.46 3.67 -1.44
CA ILE A 215 -22.20 4.90 -1.10
C ILE A 215 -21.52 6.04 -1.85
N GLU A 216 -22.10 6.49 -2.96
CA GLU A 216 -21.54 7.55 -3.84
C GLU A 216 -21.17 8.86 -3.13
N SER A 217 -21.73 9.11 -1.93
CA SER A 217 -21.57 10.38 -1.21
C SER A 217 -20.26 10.55 -0.42
N ARG A 218 -19.41 9.52 -0.29
CA ARG A 218 -18.19 9.59 0.53
C ARG A 218 -16.89 9.76 -0.23
N ILE A 219 -16.96 9.83 -1.55
CA ILE A 219 -15.80 10.24 -2.35
C ILE A 219 -15.66 11.75 -2.19
N SER A 220 -14.60 12.19 -1.53
CA SER A 220 -14.31 13.61 -1.40
C SER A 220 -14.11 14.22 -2.79
N ARG A 221 -14.96 15.18 -3.17
CA ARG A 221 -14.78 15.96 -4.40
C ARG A 221 -13.60 16.96 -4.27
N GLU A 222 -13.03 17.07 -3.10
CA GLU A 222 -11.87 17.93 -2.86
C GLU A 222 -10.58 17.17 -3.16
N SER A 223 -10.02 17.42 -4.35
CA SER A 223 -8.83 16.77 -4.86
C SER A 223 -7.50 17.30 -4.31
N SER A 224 -7.51 18.26 -3.37
CA SER A 224 -6.28 18.85 -2.86
C SER A 224 -5.86 18.26 -1.51
N ILE A 225 -4.65 17.70 -1.48
CA ILE A 225 -4.00 17.22 -0.25
C ILE A 225 -3.69 18.39 0.70
N TYR A 226 -3.59 19.64 0.18
CA TYR A 226 -2.98 20.79 0.85
C TYR A 226 -3.92 21.96 1.12
N ARG A 227 -5.24 21.80 1.04
CA ARG A 227 -6.17 22.95 1.10
C ARG A 227 -6.29 23.68 2.45
N ASN A 228 -5.54 23.32 3.46
CA ASN A 228 -5.56 24.07 4.72
C ASN A 228 -4.22 24.77 4.95
N SER A 229 -4.09 26.00 4.44
CA SER A 229 -2.90 26.84 4.58
C SER A 229 -2.55 27.26 6.03
N SER A 230 -3.40 26.89 7.00
CA SER A 230 -3.18 27.17 8.42
C SER A 230 -2.55 26.01 9.20
N LEU A 231 -2.48 24.80 8.62
CA LEU A 231 -1.92 23.62 9.30
C LEU A 231 -0.41 23.55 9.11
N SER A 232 0.31 23.35 10.20
CA SER A 232 1.73 23.01 10.14
C SER A 232 1.90 21.63 9.49
N THR A 233 2.68 21.57 8.39
CA THR A 233 2.74 20.38 7.55
C THR A 233 4.15 19.90 7.32
N LEU A 234 4.42 18.63 7.61
CA LEU A 234 5.67 17.94 7.26
C LEU A 234 5.40 16.94 6.14
N ILE A 235 6.16 17.07 5.03
CA ILE A 235 6.03 16.20 3.86
C ILE A 235 7.30 15.40 3.68
N LEU A 236 7.18 14.08 3.60
CA LEU A 236 8.29 13.15 3.38
C LEU A 236 8.19 12.55 1.99
N CYS A 237 9.06 12.95 1.08
CA CYS A 237 9.17 12.39 -0.27
C CYS A 237 10.25 11.31 -0.29
N GLY A 238 9.87 10.08 0.04
CA GLY A 238 10.78 8.94 0.09
C GLY A 238 10.97 8.22 -1.25
N SER A 239 10.24 8.63 -2.29
CA SER A 239 10.34 8.03 -3.62
C SER A 239 11.35 8.77 -4.49
N THR A 240 12.31 8.04 -5.05
CA THR A 240 13.24 8.58 -6.08
C THR A 240 12.55 8.86 -7.42
N GLN A 241 11.29 8.47 -7.57
CA GLN A 241 10.47 8.73 -8.76
C GLN A 241 9.61 10.00 -8.63
N SER A 242 9.63 10.65 -7.48
CA SER A 242 8.88 11.88 -7.24
C SER A 242 9.38 13.00 -8.13
N LYS A 243 8.48 13.61 -8.90
CA LYS A 243 8.77 14.91 -9.53
C LYS A 243 8.75 15.97 -8.44
N ALA A 244 9.63 16.98 -8.58
CA ALA A 244 9.69 18.10 -7.64
C ALA A 244 8.30 18.69 -7.38
N LEU A 245 7.93 18.79 -6.10
CA LEU A 245 6.70 19.44 -5.66
C LEU A 245 6.93 20.95 -5.64
N ASP A 246 6.28 21.67 -6.54
CA ASP A 246 6.21 23.14 -6.50
C ASP A 246 4.83 23.55 -5.95
N ILE A 247 4.74 23.63 -4.62
CA ILE A 247 3.51 23.98 -3.89
C ILE A 247 3.74 25.14 -2.92
N GLY A 248 4.84 25.90 -3.10
CA GLY A 248 5.16 27.03 -2.25
C GLY A 248 5.67 26.68 -0.85
N ILE A 249 6.00 25.41 -0.59
CA ILE A 249 6.61 24.96 0.67
C ILE A 249 8.12 24.75 0.44
N SER A 250 8.94 25.16 1.41
CA SER A 250 10.40 24.96 1.36
C SER A 250 10.78 23.50 1.26
N ILE A 251 11.74 23.20 0.38
CA ILE A 251 12.28 21.84 0.18
C ILE A 251 13.65 21.75 0.86
N SER A 252 13.83 20.73 1.67
CA SER A 252 15.11 20.38 2.28
C SER A 252 15.55 19.00 1.78
N PRO A 253 16.47 18.93 0.83
CA PRO A 253 17.01 17.66 0.33
C PRO A 253 17.96 17.04 1.36
N MET A 254 17.94 15.71 1.43
CA MET A 254 18.89 14.95 2.25
C MET A 254 20.33 15.32 1.86
N PRO A 255 21.18 15.71 2.83
CA PRO A 255 22.58 16.04 2.56
C PRO A 255 23.38 14.89 1.96
N ARG A 256 24.33 15.20 1.10
CA ARG A 256 25.17 14.21 0.43
C ARG A 256 25.89 13.28 1.41
N ALA A 257 26.38 13.81 2.53
CA ALA A 257 27.07 13.01 3.55
C ALA A 257 26.14 11.94 4.15
N ILE A 258 24.87 12.28 4.43
CA ILE A 258 23.88 11.30 4.93
C ILE A 258 23.55 10.29 3.83
N TYR A 259 23.36 10.75 2.61
CA TYR A 259 23.13 9.89 1.47
C TYR A 259 24.27 8.87 1.28
N ASP A 260 25.51 9.27 1.49
CA ASP A 260 26.72 8.43 1.35
C ASP A 260 27.00 7.54 2.58
N GLY A 261 26.18 7.59 3.63
CA GLY A 261 26.21 6.67 4.76
C GLY A 261 26.40 7.28 6.14
N SER A 262 26.52 8.61 6.26
CA SER A 262 26.55 9.27 7.58
C SER A 262 25.20 9.13 8.28
N CYS A 263 25.22 8.87 9.58
CA CYS A 263 24.03 8.87 10.44
C CYS A 263 23.86 10.20 11.21
N ASN A 264 24.69 11.22 10.92
CA ASN A 264 24.60 12.51 11.61
C ASN A 264 23.49 13.39 11.01
N LEU A 265 22.33 13.43 11.66
CA LEU A 265 21.18 14.21 11.23
C LEU A 265 21.36 15.73 11.38
N ASP A 266 22.31 16.20 12.17
CA ASP A 266 22.57 17.65 12.33
C ASP A 266 23.11 18.28 11.04
N LEU A 267 23.56 17.46 10.09
CA LEU A 267 23.93 17.90 8.75
C LEU A 267 22.73 18.28 7.89
N TRP A 268 21.50 17.85 8.26
CA TRP A 268 20.28 18.10 7.48
C TRP A 268 19.62 19.40 7.94
N ASN A 269 19.71 20.43 7.12
CA ASN A 269 19.11 21.72 7.44
C ASN A 269 17.58 21.66 7.38
N THR A 270 16.94 21.91 8.51
CA THR A 270 15.50 21.95 8.68
C THR A 270 14.98 23.27 9.22
N ASP A 271 15.82 24.31 9.27
CA ASP A 271 15.48 25.63 9.85
C ASP A 271 14.24 26.27 9.22
N ALA A 272 13.99 26.00 7.94
CA ALA A 272 12.81 26.48 7.24
C ALA A 272 11.50 26.03 7.91
N TYR A 273 11.47 24.88 8.60
CA TYR A 273 10.28 24.42 9.32
C TYR A 273 9.89 25.36 10.46
N THR A 274 10.88 25.85 11.21
CA THR A 274 10.66 26.77 12.33
C THR A 274 10.03 28.09 11.89
N HIS A 275 10.38 28.57 10.69
CA HIS A 275 9.90 29.85 10.16
C HIS A 275 8.57 29.75 9.39
N GLN A 276 8.34 28.64 8.68
CA GLN A 276 7.22 28.49 7.76
C GLN A 276 6.15 27.51 8.29
N HIS A 277 6.43 26.79 9.37
CA HIS A 277 5.60 25.71 9.91
C HIS A 277 5.25 24.62 8.88
N SER A 278 6.00 24.58 7.78
CA SER A 278 5.84 23.58 6.72
C SER A 278 7.18 23.30 6.03
N LEU A 279 7.47 22.03 5.76
CA LEU A 279 8.72 21.60 5.15
C LEU A 279 8.52 20.33 4.33
N ILE A 280 9.22 20.23 3.20
CA ILE A 280 9.32 19.02 2.38
C ILE A 280 10.72 18.43 2.56
N LEU A 281 10.81 17.21 3.07
CA LEU A 281 12.05 16.44 3.06
C LEU A 281 12.08 15.55 1.81
N THR A 282 13.21 15.55 1.09
CA THR A 282 13.37 14.76 -0.13
C THR A 282 14.64 13.93 -0.11
N ILE A 283 14.63 12.80 -0.81
CA ILE A 283 15.83 11.99 -1.09
C ILE A 283 16.38 12.44 -2.45
N PRO A 284 17.67 12.74 -2.58
CA PRO A 284 18.27 13.11 -3.86
C PRO A 284 18.11 11.99 -4.90
N HIS A 285 17.83 12.38 -6.15
CA HIS A 285 17.87 11.46 -7.29
C HIS A 285 19.33 11.11 -7.60
N THR A 286 19.78 9.95 -7.18
CA THR A 286 21.16 9.53 -7.40
C THR A 286 21.25 8.11 -7.92
N HIS A 287 22.43 7.76 -8.45
CA HIS A 287 22.66 6.50 -9.15
C HIS A 287 23.05 5.32 -8.22
N ARG A 288 23.01 5.49 -6.90
CA ARG A 288 23.29 4.38 -5.99
C ARG A 288 22.05 3.49 -5.89
N THR A 289 22.22 2.23 -6.20
CA THR A 289 21.19 1.19 -6.12
C THR A 289 21.61 0.13 -5.10
N GLY A 290 20.66 -0.60 -4.57
CA GLY A 290 20.88 -1.71 -3.65
C GLY A 290 19.99 -1.63 -2.42
N LYS A 291 19.67 -2.80 -1.86
CA LYS A 291 18.79 -2.95 -0.69
C LYS A 291 19.31 -2.19 0.54
N GLU A 292 20.60 -2.29 0.81
CA GLU A 292 21.23 -1.62 1.97
C GLU A 292 21.12 -0.10 1.87
N VAL A 293 21.35 0.46 0.67
CA VAL A 293 21.20 1.90 0.43
C VAL A 293 19.76 2.33 0.66
N ALA A 294 18.78 1.61 0.11
CA ALA A 294 17.37 1.91 0.29
C ALA A 294 16.95 1.85 1.78
N VAL A 295 17.44 0.86 2.52
CA VAL A 295 17.21 0.73 3.96
C VAL A 295 17.80 1.90 4.73
N HIS A 296 19.05 2.28 4.44
CA HIS A 296 19.72 3.42 5.08
C HIS A 296 18.93 4.72 4.85
N LEU A 297 18.61 5.03 3.59
CA LEU A 297 17.92 6.28 3.23
C LEU A 297 16.54 6.40 3.89
N ARG A 298 15.73 5.33 3.86
CA ARG A 298 14.42 5.35 4.52
C ARG A 298 14.53 5.50 6.04
N ASN A 299 15.54 4.89 6.67
CA ASN A 299 15.75 4.99 8.11
C ASN A 299 16.18 6.40 8.51
N MET A 300 17.06 7.05 7.73
CA MET A 300 17.44 8.44 7.97
C MET A 300 16.28 9.40 7.79
N MET A 301 15.44 9.19 6.78
CA MET A 301 14.20 9.95 6.59
C MET A 301 13.25 9.79 7.77
N ALA A 302 13.05 8.55 8.22
CA ALA A 302 12.16 8.24 9.34
C ALA A 302 12.67 8.85 10.66
N GLU A 303 13.97 8.80 10.92
CA GLU A 303 14.56 9.35 12.13
C GLU A 303 14.53 10.89 12.13
N MET A 304 14.75 11.54 10.97
CA MET A 304 14.58 12.99 10.84
C MET A 304 13.12 13.39 11.04
N ALA A 305 12.19 12.63 10.48
CA ALA A 305 10.76 12.86 10.72
C ALA A 305 10.39 12.71 12.19
N ARG A 306 10.92 11.69 12.89
CA ARG A 306 10.69 11.49 14.31
C ARG A 306 11.20 12.68 15.13
N ARG A 307 12.40 13.19 14.82
CA ARG A 307 12.99 14.38 15.46
C ARG A 307 12.07 15.59 15.28
N LEU A 308 11.69 15.92 14.03
CA LEU A 308 10.85 17.08 13.73
C LEU A 308 9.44 16.95 14.35
N VAL A 309 8.85 15.77 14.32
CA VAL A 309 7.54 15.53 14.96
C VAL A 309 7.63 15.72 16.47
N SER A 310 8.70 15.27 17.11
CA SER A 310 8.91 15.44 18.55
C SER A 310 9.16 16.90 18.95
N GLU A 311 9.88 17.66 18.12
CA GLU A 311 10.26 19.06 18.40
C GLU A 311 9.14 20.06 18.07
N HIS A 312 8.35 19.81 17.02
CA HIS A 312 7.44 20.80 16.45
C HIS A 312 5.96 20.40 16.44
N CYS A 313 5.64 19.11 16.68
CA CYS A 313 4.26 18.60 16.72
C CYS A 313 3.42 19.02 15.50
N PRO A 314 3.79 18.67 14.26
CA PRO A 314 3.04 19.07 13.07
C PRO A 314 1.58 18.61 13.15
N ASP A 315 0.66 19.46 12.65
CA ASP A 315 -0.76 19.11 12.53
C ASP A 315 -0.98 18.03 11.47
N HIS A 316 -0.13 18.03 10.43
CA HIS A 316 -0.27 17.13 9.29
C HIS A 316 1.07 16.57 8.85
N LEU A 317 1.14 15.24 8.79
CA LEU A 317 2.26 14.48 8.25
C LEU A 317 1.84 13.81 6.92
N VAL A 318 2.52 14.15 5.84
CA VAL A 318 2.28 13.55 4.52
C VAL A 318 3.46 12.67 4.15
N ILE A 319 3.22 11.41 3.83
CA ILE A 319 4.29 10.45 3.55
C ILE A 319 4.09 9.84 2.17
N GLU A 320 5.08 10.01 1.31
CA GLU A 320 5.14 9.37 0.00
C GLU A 320 6.07 8.15 0.02
N GLY A 321 5.54 7.02 -0.45
CA GLY A 321 6.24 5.75 -0.56
C GLY A 321 6.01 4.82 0.65
N GLY A 322 5.67 3.56 0.36
CA GLY A 322 5.28 2.58 1.38
C GLY A 322 6.39 2.27 2.38
N ALA A 323 7.62 2.02 1.90
CA ALA A 323 8.74 1.71 2.77
C ALA A 323 9.08 2.89 3.71
N THR A 324 9.02 4.13 3.21
CA THR A 324 9.20 5.34 4.02
C THR A 324 8.08 5.49 5.04
N ALA A 325 6.83 5.25 4.62
CA ALA A 325 5.68 5.33 5.51
C ALA A 325 5.80 4.32 6.65
N TRP A 326 6.10 3.06 6.34
CA TRP A 326 6.29 2.03 7.36
C TRP A 326 7.39 2.41 8.35
N ALA A 327 8.59 2.74 7.86
CA ALA A 327 9.71 3.12 8.71
C ALA A 327 9.40 4.34 9.60
N THR A 328 8.74 5.36 9.04
CA THR A 328 8.36 6.57 9.78
C THR A 328 7.35 6.27 10.88
N LEU A 329 6.29 5.52 10.57
CA LEU A 329 5.26 5.18 11.55
C LEU A 329 5.83 4.30 12.68
N GLN A 330 6.75 3.38 12.35
CA GLN A 330 7.46 2.60 13.38
C GLN A 330 8.37 3.50 14.25
N ALA A 331 9.13 4.41 13.66
CA ALA A 331 9.99 5.34 14.40
C ALA A 331 9.19 6.27 15.34
N LEU A 332 7.98 6.65 14.94
CA LEU A 332 7.05 7.44 15.75
C LEU A 332 6.28 6.60 16.78
N ASN A 333 6.36 5.27 16.72
CA ASN A 333 5.53 4.35 17.49
C ASN A 333 4.02 4.61 17.30
N TRP A 334 3.62 5.02 16.10
CA TRP A 334 2.23 5.23 15.73
C TRP A 334 1.68 3.97 15.05
N THR A 335 0.80 3.29 15.73
CA THR A 335 0.34 1.97 15.33
C THR A 335 -1.15 1.90 14.98
N GLU A 336 -1.96 2.89 15.38
CA GLU A 336 -3.41 2.88 15.16
C GLU A 336 -3.87 4.20 14.55
N PHE A 337 -4.76 4.08 13.55
CA PHE A 337 -5.28 5.20 12.78
C PHE A 337 -6.77 5.00 12.48
N GLN A 338 -7.53 6.09 12.54
CA GLN A 338 -8.89 6.15 12.03
C GLN A 338 -8.89 6.78 10.64
N ILE A 339 -9.45 6.10 9.64
CA ILE A 339 -9.57 6.68 8.29
C ILE A 339 -10.60 7.82 8.32
N ILE A 340 -10.21 8.97 7.78
CA ILE A 340 -11.03 10.19 7.72
C ILE A 340 -11.61 10.37 6.32
N ARG A 341 -10.77 10.18 5.29
CA ARG A 341 -11.19 10.30 3.89
C ARG A 341 -10.25 9.58 2.95
N GLN A 342 -10.77 9.23 1.78
CA GLN A 342 -9.98 8.87 0.61
C GLN A 342 -9.85 10.12 -0.28
N ILE A 343 -8.61 10.55 -0.51
CA ILE A 343 -8.32 11.73 -1.36
C ILE A 343 -8.33 11.32 -2.83
N ALA A 344 -7.72 10.18 -3.13
CA ALA A 344 -7.68 9.56 -4.45
C ALA A 344 -7.54 8.04 -4.27
N PRO A 345 -7.78 7.21 -5.29
CA PRO A 345 -7.54 5.77 -5.20
C PRO A 345 -6.14 5.47 -4.68
N GLY A 346 -6.04 4.81 -3.51
CA GLY A 346 -4.79 4.49 -2.83
C GLY A 346 -4.14 5.63 -2.05
N VAL A 347 -4.71 6.83 -2.04
CA VAL A 347 -4.27 7.99 -1.23
C VAL A 347 -5.30 8.26 -0.14
N VAL A 348 -4.93 8.01 1.10
CA VAL A 348 -5.84 8.17 2.24
C VAL A 348 -5.31 9.16 3.26
N GLN A 349 -6.24 9.87 3.90
CA GLN A 349 -5.97 10.67 5.08
C GLN A 349 -6.61 9.98 6.29
N MET A 350 -5.85 9.91 7.36
CA MET A 350 -6.21 9.26 8.59
C MET A 350 -5.79 10.11 9.80
N SER A 351 -6.39 9.89 10.94
CA SER A 351 -6.00 10.50 12.22
C SER A 351 -5.23 9.47 13.05
N ALA A 352 -4.06 9.84 13.52
CA ALA A 352 -3.35 9.09 14.55
C ALA A 352 -4.03 9.27 15.92
N THR A 353 -3.70 8.42 16.88
CA THR A 353 -4.28 8.47 18.25
C THR A 353 -4.02 9.77 19.01
N ASN A 354 -2.94 10.48 18.65
CA ASN A 354 -2.60 11.79 19.22
C ASN A 354 -3.29 12.97 18.50
N GLY A 355 -4.14 12.70 17.50
CA GLY A 355 -4.87 13.72 16.75
C GLY A 355 -4.16 14.24 15.50
N THR A 356 -2.87 13.91 15.28
CA THR A 356 -2.15 14.32 14.07
C THR A 356 -2.78 13.70 12.82
N LEU A 357 -3.00 14.52 11.79
CA LEU A 357 -3.42 14.03 10.48
C LEU A 357 -2.26 13.35 9.77
N VAL A 358 -2.49 12.20 9.19
CA VAL A 358 -1.48 11.47 8.39
C VAL A 358 -2.06 11.17 7.02
N THR A 359 -1.36 11.58 5.97
CA THR A 359 -1.71 11.21 4.60
C THR A 359 -0.67 10.25 4.04
N LEU A 360 -1.13 9.08 3.57
CA LEU A 360 -0.29 8.11 2.87
C LEU A 360 -0.53 8.18 1.37
N LYS A 361 0.55 8.28 0.61
CA LYS A 361 0.54 8.32 -0.85
C LYS A 361 1.54 7.29 -1.41
N PRO A 362 1.12 6.37 -2.31
CA PRO A 362 2.06 5.52 -3.03
C PRO A 362 3.06 6.33 -3.85
N GLY A 363 4.33 5.92 -3.88
CA GLY A 363 5.37 6.61 -4.62
C GLY A 363 5.15 6.63 -6.14
N SER A 364 4.47 5.62 -6.68
CA SER A 364 4.15 5.50 -8.10
C SER A 364 2.99 6.40 -8.57
N TYR A 365 2.29 7.08 -7.65
CA TYR A 365 1.17 7.95 -8.02
C TYR A 365 1.66 9.39 -8.19
N PRO A 366 1.20 10.12 -9.21
CA PRO A 366 1.58 11.50 -9.38
C PRO A 366 1.02 12.36 -8.24
N TRP A 367 1.71 13.42 -7.92
CA TRP A 367 1.13 14.51 -7.14
C TRP A 367 0.19 15.26 -8.07
N SER A 368 -1.11 15.00 -8.00
CA SER A 368 -2.09 15.74 -8.79
C SER A 368 -2.26 17.14 -8.18
N CYS A 369 -1.47 18.08 -8.65
CA CYS A 369 -1.78 19.50 -8.55
C CYS A 369 -2.70 19.85 -9.74
N GLN A 370 -3.97 19.45 -9.69
CA GLN A 370 -4.96 20.06 -10.56
C GLN A 370 -5.84 20.91 -9.66
N GLY A 371 -5.65 22.23 -9.86
CA GLY A 371 -6.41 23.31 -9.25
C GLY A 371 -7.89 23.30 -9.61
#